data_c60693919062a4f05dda261f1b286e31
#
_entry.id   c60693919062a4f05dda261f1b286e31
#
_cell.length_a   1.000
_cell.length_b   1.000
_cell.length_c   1.000
_cell.angle_alpha   90.00
_cell.angle_beta   90.00
_cell.angle_gamma   90.00
#
_symmetry.space_group_name_H-M   'P 1'
#
loop_
_entity.id
_entity.type
_entity.pdbx_description
1 polymer ?
#
loop_
_entity_poly.entity_id
_entity_poly.type
_entity_poly.pdbx_seq_one_letter_code
_entity_poly.pdbx_strand_id
1 'polypeptide(L)'
;MNYLSIPPLAFASSCKKIGVRYSISAAVVAVAFMPLRVCAWGVEGHQVVAQLADAQLTPKARAKVDQLLSQEPGQTLVSISTWADEHRSPRYAPLHYVNFPRGDCVYQAQRDCPDGRCVVGAIHQEAAVLASNASPEARLLALKYLVHFVGDVHQPLHAGFHDDKGGNTYQLQAFMRGSNLHAVWDSGLIKHLELSADALSSQLAGRLKPAPWTPEIAAEESCRIVSTPGFYPDRLVTPSYIEQYQPVMLGRLALGGSRLAVMLNDILGR
;
A
#
# COMPACT_ATOMS: atom_id res chain seq x y z
N MET A 1 54.51 -79.43 21.18
CA MET A 1 54.25 -78.06 21.32
C MET A 1 55.12 -77.32 20.32
N ASN A 2 54.72 -77.27 19.09
CA ASN A 2 55.57 -76.76 18.01
C ASN A 2 54.98 -75.48 17.43
N TYR A 3 55.69 -74.40 17.54
CA TYR A 3 55.43 -73.16 16.83
C TYR A 3 55.93 -73.23 15.40
N LEU A 4 55.05 -73.09 14.43
CA LEU A 4 55.42 -72.96 13.04
C LEU A 4 55.49 -71.49 12.69
N SER A 5 56.65 -70.99 12.31
CA SER A 5 56.95 -69.69 11.83
C SER A 5 56.57 -69.56 10.36
N ILE A 6 55.84 -68.56 9.97
CA ILE A 6 55.51 -68.18 8.58
C ILE A 6 56.30 -66.95 8.23
N PRO A 7 56.95 -66.77 7.09
CA PRO A 7 57.74 -65.62 6.69
C PRO A 7 56.81 -64.53 6.12
N PRO A 8 57.21 -63.21 6.15
CA PRO A 8 56.42 -62.11 5.63
C PRO A 8 56.55 -61.98 4.11
N LEU A 9 55.42 -61.89 3.44
CA LEU A 9 55.32 -61.52 2.03
C LEU A 9 55.46 -60.01 1.86
N ALA A 10 56.43 -59.55 1.09
CA ALA A 10 56.62 -58.17 0.70
C ALA A 10 55.66 -57.86 -0.44
N PHE A 11 54.72 -56.93 -0.17
CA PHE A 11 53.91 -56.31 -1.22
C PHE A 11 54.48 -54.92 -1.56
N ALA A 12 55.02 -54.82 -2.78
CA ALA A 12 55.40 -53.56 -3.37
C ALA A 12 54.11 -52.80 -3.81
N SER A 13 53.77 -51.73 -3.12
CA SER A 13 52.63 -50.90 -3.47
C SER A 13 53.09 -49.75 -4.35
N SER A 14 52.73 -49.81 -5.63
CA SER A 14 52.88 -48.70 -6.59
C SER A 14 51.72 -47.69 -6.40
N CYS A 15 51.95 -46.58 -5.72
CA CYS A 15 50.97 -45.54 -5.49
C CYS A 15 50.95 -44.61 -6.70
N LYS A 16 50.01 -44.82 -7.64
CA LYS A 16 49.68 -43.80 -8.66
C LYS A 16 48.88 -42.71 -8.01
N LYS A 17 49.45 -41.50 -7.90
CA LYS A 17 48.76 -40.29 -7.48
C LYS A 17 47.75 -39.89 -8.57
N ILE A 18 46.46 -40.15 -8.32
CA ILE A 18 45.37 -39.60 -9.10
C ILE A 18 45.09 -38.18 -8.56
N GLY A 19 45.53 -37.17 -9.30
CA GLY A 19 45.23 -35.76 -8.99
C GLY A 19 43.79 -35.46 -9.33
N VAL A 20 42.91 -35.49 -8.33
CA VAL A 20 41.53 -34.95 -8.46
C VAL A 20 41.61 -33.45 -8.38
N ARG A 21 41.47 -32.77 -9.52
CA ARG A 21 41.27 -31.30 -9.56
C ARG A 21 39.83 -31.02 -9.21
N TYR A 22 39.58 -30.49 -8.00
CA TYR A 22 38.29 -29.91 -7.65
C TYR A 22 38.19 -28.53 -8.31
N SER A 23 37.41 -28.43 -9.39
CA SER A 23 36.97 -27.16 -9.92
C SER A 23 35.86 -26.66 -9.01
N ILE A 24 36.16 -25.68 -8.15
CA ILE A 24 35.14 -24.95 -7.38
C ILE A 24 34.48 -23.98 -8.36
N SER A 25 33.35 -24.38 -8.94
CA SER A 25 32.47 -23.46 -9.65
C SER A 25 31.81 -22.59 -8.59
N ALA A 26 32.24 -21.35 -8.47
CA ALA A 26 31.53 -20.34 -7.69
C ALA A 26 30.19 -20.04 -8.40
N ALA A 27 29.13 -20.66 -7.95
CA ALA A 27 27.80 -20.29 -8.34
C ALA A 27 27.50 -18.92 -7.70
N VAL A 28 27.60 -17.85 -8.50
CA VAL A 28 27.11 -16.53 -8.10
C VAL A 28 25.59 -16.64 -8.05
N VAL A 29 25.05 -16.78 -6.84
CA VAL A 29 23.62 -16.64 -6.59
C VAL A 29 23.29 -15.17 -6.76
N ALA A 30 22.83 -14.77 -7.93
CA ALA A 30 22.24 -13.47 -8.15
C ALA A 30 20.95 -13.40 -7.32
N VAL A 31 21.02 -12.81 -6.13
CA VAL A 31 19.85 -12.44 -5.35
C VAL A 31 19.18 -11.31 -6.15
N ALA A 32 18.17 -11.65 -6.92
CA ALA A 32 17.31 -10.68 -7.58
C ALA A 32 16.62 -9.89 -6.45
N PHE A 33 17.08 -8.68 -6.20
CA PHE A 33 16.33 -7.69 -5.45
C PHE A 33 15.06 -7.38 -6.26
N MET A 34 13.99 -8.11 -6.00
CA MET A 34 12.67 -7.66 -6.43
C MET A 34 12.39 -6.36 -5.70
N PRO A 35 12.14 -5.25 -6.42
CA PRO A 35 11.73 -4.03 -5.76
C PRO A 35 10.46 -4.36 -4.98
N LEU A 36 10.49 -4.15 -3.67
CA LEU A 36 9.29 -4.15 -2.83
C LEU A 36 8.33 -3.16 -3.47
N ARG A 37 7.25 -3.67 -4.06
CA ARG A 37 6.17 -2.83 -4.55
C ARG A 37 5.58 -2.17 -3.31
N VAL A 38 5.86 -0.88 -3.14
CA VAL A 38 5.18 -0.05 -2.17
C VAL A 38 3.78 0.15 -2.74
N CYS A 39 2.83 -0.63 -2.26
CA CYS A 39 1.42 -0.40 -2.49
C CYS A 39 0.94 0.58 -1.42
N ALA A 40 0.03 1.46 -1.75
CA ALA A 40 -0.82 2.23 -0.86
C ALA A 40 -1.51 1.33 0.19
N TRP A 41 -2.65 1.69 0.77
CA TRP A 41 -3.41 0.63 1.44
C TRP A 41 -3.28 -0.66 0.63
N GLY A 42 -2.91 -1.77 1.25
CA GLY A 42 -2.89 -3.05 0.54
C GLY A 42 -4.23 -3.31 -0.16
N VAL A 43 -4.29 -4.33 -0.99
CA VAL A 43 -5.49 -4.68 -1.77
C VAL A 43 -6.76 -4.63 -0.92
N GLU A 44 -6.72 -5.21 0.27
CA GLU A 44 -7.86 -5.29 1.18
C GLU A 44 -8.34 -3.90 1.62
N GLY A 45 -7.42 -2.97 1.91
CA GLY A 45 -7.78 -1.62 2.36
C GLY A 45 -8.44 -0.79 1.26
N HIS A 46 -7.93 -0.83 0.02
CA HIS A 46 -8.58 -0.18 -1.13
C HIS A 46 -9.96 -0.77 -1.42
N GLN A 47 -10.11 -2.09 -1.32
CA GLN A 47 -11.39 -2.74 -1.48
C GLN A 47 -12.40 -2.28 -0.42
N VAL A 48 -11.99 -2.18 0.85
CA VAL A 48 -12.85 -1.67 1.94
C VAL A 48 -13.30 -0.24 1.66
N VAL A 49 -12.38 0.65 1.29
CA VAL A 49 -12.71 2.06 0.94
C VAL A 49 -13.73 2.10 -0.22
N ALA A 50 -13.51 1.32 -1.27
CA ALA A 50 -14.40 1.27 -2.42
C ALA A 50 -15.78 0.70 -2.08
N GLN A 51 -15.86 -0.37 -1.28
CA GLN A 51 -17.12 -0.97 -0.82
C GLN A 51 -17.93 0.00 0.04
N LEU A 52 -17.28 0.71 0.98
CA LEU A 52 -17.92 1.70 1.81
C LEU A 52 -18.44 2.89 0.99
N ALA A 53 -17.70 3.29 -0.04
CA ALA A 53 -18.14 4.34 -0.96
C ALA A 53 -19.31 3.86 -1.81
N ASP A 54 -19.20 2.69 -2.39
CA ASP A 54 -20.22 2.09 -3.24
C ASP A 54 -21.57 2.01 -2.52
N ALA A 55 -21.58 1.54 -1.28
CA ALA A 55 -22.79 1.45 -0.46
C ALA A 55 -23.47 2.81 -0.16
N GLN A 56 -22.77 3.93 -0.35
CA GLN A 56 -23.25 5.28 -0.04
C GLN A 56 -23.53 6.13 -1.29
N LEU A 57 -23.41 5.55 -2.49
CA LEU A 57 -23.72 6.27 -3.73
C LEU A 57 -25.22 6.57 -3.83
N THR A 58 -25.57 7.79 -4.24
CA THR A 58 -26.93 8.11 -4.63
C THR A 58 -27.33 7.32 -5.89
N PRO A 59 -28.61 7.05 -6.12
CA PRO A 59 -29.05 6.33 -7.32
C PRO A 59 -28.53 6.94 -8.63
N LYS A 60 -28.45 8.27 -8.70
CA LYS A 60 -27.97 9.01 -9.89
C LYS A 60 -26.46 8.84 -10.08
N ALA A 61 -25.67 8.99 -9.00
CA ALA A 61 -24.22 8.76 -9.05
C ALA A 61 -23.89 7.30 -9.38
N ARG A 62 -24.59 6.33 -8.78
CA ARG A 62 -24.46 4.90 -9.08
C ARG A 62 -24.69 4.63 -10.57
N ALA A 63 -25.79 5.09 -11.12
CA ALA A 63 -26.09 4.89 -12.55
C ALA A 63 -24.97 5.45 -13.46
N LYS A 64 -24.35 6.58 -13.08
CA LYS A 64 -23.22 7.15 -13.82
C LYS A 64 -21.92 6.38 -13.64
N VAL A 65 -21.64 5.87 -12.45
CA VAL A 65 -20.51 4.97 -12.18
C VAL A 65 -20.67 3.69 -13.01
N ASP A 66 -21.85 3.06 -12.97
CA ASP A 66 -22.13 1.84 -13.72
C ASP A 66 -22.00 2.07 -15.25
N GLN A 67 -22.47 3.23 -15.72
CA GLN A 67 -22.31 3.64 -17.13
C GLN A 67 -20.83 3.75 -17.53
N LEU A 68 -19.96 4.32 -16.66
CA LEU A 68 -18.54 4.40 -16.95
C LEU A 68 -17.89 3.02 -16.93
N LEU A 69 -18.20 2.19 -15.93
CA LEU A 69 -17.64 0.85 -15.77
C LEU A 69 -18.07 -0.11 -16.88
N SER A 70 -19.24 0.11 -17.51
CA SER A 70 -19.74 -0.73 -18.63
C SER A 70 -18.82 -0.72 -19.86
N GLN A 71 -17.88 0.23 -19.96
CA GLN A 71 -16.84 0.24 -21.01
C GLN A 71 -15.85 -0.93 -20.85
N GLU A 72 -15.73 -1.50 -19.64
CA GLU A 72 -14.93 -2.68 -19.34
C GLU A 72 -15.81 -3.72 -18.66
N PRO A 73 -16.44 -4.64 -19.41
CA PRO A 73 -17.40 -5.58 -18.85
C PRO A 73 -16.86 -6.39 -17.67
N GLY A 74 -17.65 -6.50 -16.61
CA GLY A 74 -17.27 -7.22 -15.38
C GLY A 74 -16.54 -6.37 -14.33
N GLN A 75 -16.19 -5.12 -14.65
CA GLN A 75 -15.61 -4.23 -13.64
C GLN A 75 -16.66 -3.67 -12.69
N THR A 76 -16.25 -3.47 -11.45
CA THR A 76 -17.02 -2.84 -10.37
C THR A 76 -16.18 -1.75 -9.72
N LEU A 77 -16.80 -0.87 -8.92
CA LEU A 77 -16.04 0.15 -8.17
C LEU A 77 -14.96 -0.49 -7.27
N VAL A 78 -15.25 -1.67 -6.72
CA VAL A 78 -14.32 -2.44 -5.89
C VAL A 78 -13.17 -3.03 -6.71
N SER A 79 -13.46 -3.63 -7.86
CA SER A 79 -12.42 -4.27 -8.68
C SER A 79 -11.42 -3.27 -9.26
N ILE A 80 -11.84 -2.03 -9.54
CA ILE A 80 -10.94 -0.98 -10.04
C ILE A 80 -10.14 -0.29 -8.95
N SER A 81 -10.39 -0.57 -7.68
CA SER A 81 -9.76 0.16 -6.55
C SER A 81 -8.25 -0.04 -6.46
N THR A 82 -7.71 -1.12 -6.99
CA THR A 82 -6.28 -1.44 -7.04
C THR A 82 -5.61 -1.10 -8.38
N TRP A 83 -6.41 -0.66 -9.36
CA TRP A 83 -5.96 -0.48 -10.74
C TRP A 83 -4.73 0.44 -10.86
N ALA A 84 -4.66 1.53 -10.08
CA ALA A 84 -3.55 2.48 -10.14
C ALA A 84 -2.22 1.88 -9.67
N ASP A 85 -2.24 0.99 -8.68
CA ASP A 85 -1.07 0.25 -8.22
C ASP A 85 -0.62 -0.82 -9.22
N GLU A 86 -1.56 -1.51 -9.86
CA GLU A 86 -1.29 -2.53 -10.89
C GLU A 86 -0.65 -1.91 -12.14
N HIS A 87 -1.00 -0.65 -12.44
CA HIS A 87 -0.50 0.12 -13.59
C HIS A 87 0.54 1.18 -13.20
N ARG A 88 1.15 1.05 -12.04
CA ARG A 88 2.13 1.98 -11.50
C ARG A 88 3.38 2.05 -12.37
N SER A 89 3.84 3.26 -12.66
CA SER A 89 5.08 3.53 -13.37
C SER A 89 5.86 4.64 -12.66
N PRO A 90 7.15 4.84 -12.96
CA PRO A 90 7.92 5.95 -12.38
C PRO A 90 7.29 7.33 -12.59
N ARG A 91 6.53 7.49 -13.68
CA ARG A 91 5.80 8.73 -13.97
C ARG A 91 4.64 8.98 -12.99
N TYR A 92 3.90 7.93 -12.62
CA TYR A 92 2.70 8.01 -11.79
C TYR A 92 2.97 7.73 -10.31
N ALA A 93 4.10 7.12 -9.98
CA ALA A 93 4.44 6.78 -8.59
C ALA A 93 4.34 7.96 -7.59
N PRO A 94 4.75 9.21 -7.93
CA PRO A 94 4.58 10.33 -7.02
C PRO A 94 3.13 10.72 -6.73
N LEU A 95 2.17 10.30 -7.58
CA LEU A 95 0.75 10.66 -7.42
C LEU A 95 0.05 9.89 -6.29
N HIS A 96 0.70 8.90 -5.70
CA HIS A 96 0.15 8.08 -4.63
C HIS A 96 0.36 8.67 -3.23
N TYR A 97 1.20 9.69 -3.07
CA TYR A 97 1.54 10.25 -1.76
C TYR A 97 1.83 11.76 -1.82
N VAL A 98 1.85 12.38 -0.65
CA VAL A 98 2.42 13.69 -0.39
C VAL A 98 3.30 13.59 0.84
N ASN A 99 4.47 14.23 0.84
CA ASN A 99 5.37 14.19 1.99
C ASN A 99 5.51 15.56 2.63
N PHE A 100 5.39 15.60 3.95
CA PHE A 100 5.54 16.79 4.77
C PHE A 100 6.93 16.88 5.41
N PRO A 101 7.43 18.07 5.71
CA PRO A 101 8.56 18.23 6.61
C PRO A 101 8.14 17.82 8.02
N ARG A 102 9.08 17.22 8.76
CA ARG A 102 8.81 16.78 10.13
C ARG A 102 8.48 17.99 11.01
N GLY A 103 7.38 17.91 11.74
CA GLY A 103 6.90 18.98 12.63
C GLY A 103 6.02 20.05 11.97
N ASP A 104 5.74 19.95 10.66
CA ASP A 104 4.83 20.86 9.96
C ASP A 104 3.87 20.09 9.07
N CYS A 105 2.62 19.96 9.50
CA CYS A 105 1.53 19.31 8.78
C CYS A 105 0.58 20.32 8.11
N VAL A 106 1.02 21.55 7.89
CA VAL A 106 0.26 22.54 7.09
C VAL A 106 0.65 22.39 5.63
N TYR A 107 -0.31 22.03 4.79
CA TYR A 107 -0.06 21.81 3.36
C TYR A 107 0.31 23.11 2.64
N GLN A 108 1.40 23.06 1.87
CA GLN A 108 1.87 24.15 1.02
C GLN A 108 2.16 23.61 -0.38
N ALA A 109 1.32 23.97 -1.37
CA ALA A 109 1.36 23.36 -2.70
C ALA A 109 2.75 23.44 -3.36
N GLN A 110 3.44 24.59 -3.26
CA GLN A 110 4.77 24.76 -3.87
C GLN A 110 5.85 23.91 -3.21
N ARG A 111 5.75 23.62 -1.90
CA ARG A 111 6.70 22.83 -1.14
C ARG A 111 6.41 21.33 -1.25
N ASP A 112 5.14 20.94 -1.04
CA ASP A 112 4.75 19.55 -0.80
C ASP A 112 4.24 18.85 -2.07
N CYS A 113 3.80 19.63 -3.07
CA CYS A 113 3.20 19.13 -4.31
C CYS A 113 3.63 19.97 -5.54
N PRO A 114 4.93 20.11 -5.80
CA PRO A 114 5.40 20.89 -6.94
C PRO A 114 4.79 20.36 -8.23
N ASP A 115 4.34 21.27 -9.10
CA ASP A 115 3.68 20.97 -10.37
C ASP A 115 2.41 20.10 -10.23
N GLY A 116 1.78 20.07 -9.06
CA GLY A 116 0.62 19.23 -8.77
C GLY A 116 0.94 17.71 -8.73
N ARG A 117 2.21 17.34 -8.65
CA ARG A 117 2.66 15.94 -8.73
C ARG A 117 2.73 15.26 -7.37
N CYS A 118 1.58 15.17 -6.71
CA CYS A 118 1.36 14.44 -5.46
C CYS A 118 -0.10 13.94 -5.42
N VAL A 119 -0.47 13.18 -4.41
CA VAL A 119 -1.82 12.63 -4.26
C VAL A 119 -2.90 13.72 -4.17
N VAL A 120 -2.61 14.86 -3.53
CA VAL A 120 -3.55 15.99 -3.43
C VAL A 120 -3.83 16.58 -4.81
N GLY A 121 -2.77 16.92 -5.58
CA GLY A 121 -2.90 17.43 -6.93
C GLY A 121 -3.56 16.43 -7.89
N ALA A 122 -3.23 15.14 -7.75
CA ALA A 122 -3.84 14.08 -8.56
C ALA A 122 -5.35 13.95 -8.29
N ILE A 123 -5.80 14.00 -7.04
CA ILE A 123 -7.24 13.97 -6.72
C ILE A 123 -7.96 15.16 -7.36
N HIS A 124 -7.42 16.38 -7.28
CA HIS A 124 -8.01 17.55 -7.91
C HIS A 124 -8.09 17.41 -9.43
N GLN A 125 -6.99 16.96 -10.07
CA GLN A 125 -6.94 16.76 -11.51
C GLN A 125 -7.97 15.73 -11.97
N GLU A 126 -8.01 14.57 -11.35
CA GLU A 126 -8.89 13.49 -11.77
C GLU A 126 -10.37 13.81 -11.44
N ALA A 127 -10.66 14.53 -10.35
CA ALA A 127 -11.99 15.03 -10.06
C ALA A 127 -12.47 16.01 -11.15
N ALA A 128 -11.61 16.90 -11.63
CA ALA A 128 -11.93 17.83 -12.71
C ALA A 128 -12.18 17.09 -14.04
N VAL A 129 -11.37 16.07 -14.38
CA VAL A 129 -11.60 15.24 -15.58
C VAL A 129 -12.92 14.48 -15.47
N LEU A 130 -13.19 13.85 -14.32
CA LEU A 130 -14.44 13.10 -14.11
C LEU A 130 -15.68 14.00 -14.21
N ALA A 131 -15.59 15.26 -13.75
CA ALA A 131 -16.67 16.24 -13.82
C ALA A 131 -16.85 16.86 -15.22
N SER A 132 -15.89 16.75 -16.12
CA SER A 132 -15.87 17.42 -17.42
C SER A 132 -16.66 16.64 -18.49
N ASN A 133 -16.70 17.24 -19.70
CA ASN A 133 -17.19 16.59 -20.93
C ASN A 133 -16.08 15.83 -21.66
N ALA A 134 -15.04 15.36 -20.98
CA ALA A 134 -14.01 14.51 -21.56
C ALA A 134 -14.60 13.19 -22.11
N SER A 135 -13.82 12.48 -22.92
CA SER A 135 -14.29 11.21 -23.49
C SER A 135 -14.67 10.20 -22.38
N PRO A 136 -15.58 9.26 -22.65
CA PRO A 136 -15.93 8.21 -21.68
C PRO A 136 -14.71 7.47 -21.13
N GLU A 137 -13.71 7.18 -21.99
CA GLU A 137 -12.48 6.48 -21.61
C GLU A 137 -11.61 7.32 -20.64
N ALA A 138 -11.48 8.62 -20.91
CA ALA A 138 -10.75 9.54 -20.01
C ALA A 138 -11.44 9.66 -18.67
N ARG A 139 -12.77 9.71 -18.64
CA ARG A 139 -13.55 9.77 -17.41
C ARG A 139 -13.52 8.46 -16.63
N LEU A 140 -13.50 7.29 -17.31
CA LEU A 140 -13.31 5.99 -16.67
C LEU A 140 -11.93 5.91 -16.02
N LEU A 141 -10.88 6.36 -16.73
CA LEU A 141 -9.53 6.41 -16.19
C LEU A 141 -9.45 7.32 -14.95
N ALA A 142 -10.08 8.49 -15.02
CA ALA A 142 -10.16 9.40 -13.87
C ALA A 142 -10.91 8.78 -12.69
N LEU A 143 -11.99 8.03 -12.92
CA LEU A 143 -12.69 7.28 -11.88
C LEU A 143 -11.78 6.27 -11.19
N LYS A 144 -11.01 5.47 -11.97
CA LYS A 144 -10.04 4.49 -11.45
C LYS A 144 -9.01 5.14 -10.53
N TYR A 145 -8.41 6.25 -10.98
CA TYR A 145 -7.46 7.01 -10.17
C TYR A 145 -8.08 7.60 -8.92
N LEU A 146 -9.28 8.21 -8.99
CA LEU A 146 -9.96 8.80 -7.83
C LEU A 146 -10.27 7.77 -6.75
N VAL A 147 -10.82 6.61 -7.14
CA VAL A 147 -11.14 5.53 -6.20
C VAL A 147 -9.90 5.11 -5.42
N HIS A 148 -8.76 5.04 -6.08
CA HIS A 148 -7.48 4.68 -5.48
C HIS A 148 -6.91 5.82 -4.61
N PHE A 149 -6.71 7.01 -5.19
CA PHE A 149 -6.01 8.12 -4.54
C PHE A 149 -6.76 8.70 -3.33
N VAL A 150 -8.09 8.64 -3.31
CA VAL A 150 -8.86 8.99 -2.11
C VAL A 150 -8.58 7.97 -0.99
N GLY A 151 -8.40 6.70 -1.30
CA GLY A 151 -7.89 5.72 -0.34
C GLY A 151 -6.51 6.09 0.17
N ASP A 152 -5.58 6.39 -0.74
CA ASP A 152 -4.18 6.72 -0.46
C ASP A 152 -4.04 7.87 0.53
N VAL A 153 -4.69 9.00 0.27
CA VAL A 153 -4.57 10.20 1.12
C VAL A 153 -5.11 9.98 2.54
N HIS A 154 -5.90 8.92 2.76
CA HIS A 154 -6.38 8.52 4.08
C HIS A 154 -5.48 7.51 4.78
N GLN A 155 -4.48 6.91 4.11
CA GLN A 155 -3.42 6.14 4.76
C GLN A 155 -2.40 7.12 5.36
N PRO A 156 -2.20 7.13 6.69
CA PRO A 156 -1.39 8.16 7.33
C PRO A 156 0.00 8.35 6.73
N LEU A 157 0.71 7.27 6.38
CA LEU A 157 2.07 7.36 5.85
C LEU A 157 2.13 7.74 4.37
N HIS A 158 0.99 7.77 3.64
CA HIS A 158 0.91 8.40 2.33
C HIS A 158 0.89 9.94 2.39
N ALA A 159 0.75 10.49 3.60
CA ALA A 159 0.99 11.89 3.93
C ALA A 159 2.01 11.98 5.09
N GLY A 160 3.02 11.12 5.08
CA GLY A 160 4.06 11.02 6.09
C GLY A 160 5.20 12.00 5.86
N PHE A 161 6.33 11.75 6.52
CA PHE A 161 7.47 12.65 6.45
C PHE A 161 8.38 12.36 5.26
N HIS A 162 8.95 13.42 4.71
CA HIS A 162 9.85 13.33 3.56
C HIS A 162 11.16 12.59 3.89
N ASP A 163 11.71 12.80 5.09
CA ASP A 163 13.03 12.31 5.51
C ASP A 163 13.11 10.78 5.60
N ASP A 164 11.99 10.11 5.82
CA ASP A 164 11.91 8.65 5.84
C ASP A 164 11.01 8.05 4.74
N LYS A 165 10.64 8.88 3.74
CA LYS A 165 9.78 8.49 2.62
C LYS A 165 8.45 7.89 3.11
N GLY A 166 7.79 8.58 4.04
CA GLY A 166 6.56 8.09 4.64
C GLY A 166 6.75 6.75 5.38
N GLY A 167 7.81 6.59 6.16
CA GLY A 167 8.09 5.37 6.93
C GLY A 167 8.67 4.19 6.13
N ASN A 168 8.90 4.34 4.82
CA ASN A 168 9.47 3.27 3.99
C ASN A 168 10.90 2.92 4.40
N THR A 169 11.69 3.88 4.87
CA THR A 169 13.05 3.63 5.35
C THR A 169 13.11 3.32 6.85
N TYR A 170 11.99 3.42 7.57
CA TYR A 170 11.91 3.07 8.98
C TYR A 170 11.73 1.57 9.18
N GLN A 171 12.87 0.84 9.24
CA GLN A 171 12.90 -0.61 9.39
C GLN A 171 12.55 -1.03 10.82
N LEU A 172 11.74 -2.10 10.95
CA LEU A 172 11.26 -2.63 12.24
C LEU A 172 10.91 -4.11 12.14
N GLN A 173 10.60 -4.72 13.27
CA GLN A 173 10.01 -6.05 13.36
C GLN A 173 8.50 -5.94 13.56
N ALA A 174 7.72 -6.66 12.76
CA ALA A 174 6.28 -6.71 12.88
C ALA A 174 5.77 -8.11 12.50
N PHE A 175 4.78 -8.63 13.22
CA PHE A 175 4.11 -9.89 12.87
C PHE A 175 5.11 -11.04 12.62
N MET A 176 6.11 -11.18 13.51
CA MET A 176 7.16 -12.21 13.49
C MET A 176 8.15 -12.12 12.30
N ARG A 177 8.24 -10.99 11.62
CA ARG A 177 9.15 -10.79 10.47
C ARG A 177 9.70 -9.37 10.39
N GLY A 178 10.78 -9.20 9.65
CA GLY A 178 11.28 -7.88 9.28
C GLY A 178 10.30 -7.15 8.34
N SER A 179 10.14 -5.85 8.57
CA SER A 179 9.24 -4.99 7.81
C SER A 179 9.72 -3.55 7.85
N ASN A 180 8.97 -2.63 7.27
CA ASN A 180 9.07 -1.20 7.51
C ASN A 180 7.72 -0.65 7.99
N LEU A 181 7.75 0.55 8.57
CA LEU A 181 6.55 1.14 9.16
C LEU A 181 5.44 1.37 8.12
N HIS A 182 5.80 1.76 6.90
CA HIS A 182 4.85 1.95 5.80
C HIS A 182 4.06 0.66 5.51
N ALA A 183 4.75 -0.47 5.32
CA ALA A 183 4.13 -1.75 5.04
C ALA A 183 3.27 -2.29 6.21
N VAL A 184 3.61 -1.93 7.45
CA VAL A 184 2.76 -2.23 8.62
C VAL A 184 1.40 -1.54 8.48
N TRP A 185 1.38 -0.29 8.05
CA TRP A 185 0.14 0.48 7.87
C TRP A 185 -0.61 0.11 6.60
N ASP A 186 0.09 -0.15 5.48
CA ASP A 186 -0.57 -0.53 4.23
C ASP A 186 -1.36 -1.83 4.35
N SER A 187 -0.77 -2.83 4.99
CA SER A 187 -1.33 -4.17 4.98
C SER A 187 -1.25 -4.89 6.33
N GLY A 188 -0.21 -4.65 7.11
CA GLY A 188 0.08 -5.42 8.31
C GLY A 188 -1.04 -5.38 9.34
N LEU A 189 -1.50 -4.17 9.69
CA LEU A 189 -2.58 -3.98 10.67
C LEU A 189 -3.91 -4.53 10.17
N ILE A 190 -4.21 -4.42 8.86
CA ILE A 190 -5.44 -4.95 8.26
C ILE A 190 -5.42 -6.48 8.29
N LYS A 191 -4.32 -7.09 7.82
CA LYS A 191 -4.19 -8.56 7.80
C LYS A 191 -4.20 -9.18 9.19
N HIS A 192 -3.74 -8.45 10.20
CA HIS A 192 -3.79 -8.89 11.59
C HIS A 192 -5.23 -9.04 12.13
N LEU A 193 -6.21 -8.39 11.51
CA LEU A 193 -7.62 -8.58 11.85
C LEU A 193 -8.16 -9.94 11.42
N GLU A 194 -7.51 -10.63 10.47
CA GLU A 194 -7.97 -11.90 9.89
C GLU A 194 -9.40 -11.83 9.32
N LEU A 195 -9.80 -10.62 8.86
CA LEU A 195 -11.11 -10.37 8.24
C LEU A 195 -10.97 -10.19 6.74
N SER A 196 -11.96 -10.65 5.98
CA SER A 196 -12.08 -10.28 4.57
C SER A 196 -12.46 -8.79 4.42
N ALA A 197 -12.20 -8.22 3.25
CA ALA A 197 -12.62 -6.85 2.94
C ALA A 197 -14.15 -6.67 3.12
N ASP A 198 -14.94 -7.66 2.72
CA ASP A 198 -16.41 -7.65 2.88
C ASP A 198 -16.84 -7.62 4.35
N ALA A 199 -16.22 -8.45 5.19
CA ALA A 199 -16.51 -8.48 6.62
C ALA A 199 -16.10 -7.16 7.29
N LEU A 200 -14.94 -6.62 6.92
CA LEU A 200 -14.42 -5.38 7.48
C LEU A 200 -15.27 -4.17 7.05
N SER A 201 -15.63 -4.06 5.77
CA SER A 201 -16.50 -2.98 5.29
C SER A 201 -17.88 -3.03 5.94
N SER A 202 -18.46 -4.23 6.13
CA SER A 202 -19.71 -4.41 6.84
C SER A 202 -19.65 -3.92 8.30
N GLN A 203 -18.55 -4.18 9.00
CA GLN A 203 -18.33 -3.68 10.37
C GLN A 203 -18.15 -2.15 10.44
N LEU A 204 -17.62 -1.55 9.37
CA LEU A 204 -17.36 -0.11 9.30
C LEU A 204 -18.54 0.69 8.74
N ALA A 205 -19.50 0.03 8.12
CA ALA A 205 -20.65 0.67 7.50
C ALA A 205 -21.42 1.57 8.49
N GLY A 206 -21.73 2.80 8.07
CA GLY A 206 -22.52 3.75 8.86
C GLY A 206 -21.80 4.37 10.07
N ARG A 207 -20.54 4.03 10.33
CA ARG A 207 -19.82 4.54 11.52
C ARG A 207 -19.48 6.01 11.45
N LEU A 208 -19.27 6.57 10.25
CA LEU A 208 -18.85 7.95 10.07
C LEU A 208 -19.72 8.67 9.03
N LYS A 209 -20.14 9.88 9.37
CA LYS A 209 -20.65 10.87 8.40
C LYS A 209 -19.53 11.87 8.18
N PRO A 210 -19.01 12.01 6.95
CA PRO A 210 -17.93 12.95 6.70
C PRO A 210 -18.42 14.38 6.86
N ALA A 211 -17.63 15.21 7.56
CA ALA A 211 -17.73 16.65 7.46
C ALA A 211 -17.23 17.11 6.08
N PRO A 212 -17.54 18.36 5.66
CA PRO A 212 -16.91 18.94 4.47
C PRO A 212 -15.39 18.76 4.52
N TRP A 213 -14.79 18.35 3.39
CA TRP A 213 -13.38 18.02 3.32
C TRP A 213 -12.78 18.42 1.96
N THR A 214 -11.46 18.51 1.94
CA THR A 214 -10.67 18.63 0.71
C THR A 214 -9.51 17.64 0.77
N PRO A 215 -8.85 17.34 -0.37
CA PRO A 215 -7.66 16.49 -0.36
C PRO A 215 -6.56 16.99 0.57
N GLU A 216 -6.38 18.33 0.69
CA GLU A 216 -5.42 18.96 1.59
C GLU A 216 -5.77 18.67 3.05
N ILE A 217 -7.03 18.83 3.45
CA ILE A 217 -7.49 18.49 4.81
C ILE A 217 -7.21 17.03 5.13
N ALA A 218 -7.50 16.12 4.19
CA ALA A 218 -7.24 14.68 4.39
C ALA A 218 -5.74 14.37 4.56
N ALA A 219 -4.88 15.05 3.77
CA ALA A 219 -3.44 14.92 3.87
C ALA A 219 -2.90 15.45 5.20
N GLU A 220 -3.35 16.63 5.62
CA GLU A 220 -2.97 17.22 6.90
C GLU A 220 -3.42 16.39 8.11
N GLU A 221 -4.64 15.84 8.07
CA GLU A 221 -5.12 14.91 9.09
C GLU A 221 -4.21 13.67 9.17
N SER A 222 -3.86 13.08 8.03
CA SER A 222 -2.95 11.94 7.92
C SER A 222 -1.57 12.28 8.50
N CYS A 223 -1.00 13.43 8.14
CA CYS A 223 0.26 13.92 8.71
C CYS A 223 0.20 14.10 10.23
N ARG A 224 -0.88 14.70 10.76
CA ARG A 224 -1.05 14.87 12.20
C ARG A 224 -1.09 13.54 12.95
N ILE A 225 -1.70 12.50 12.37
CA ILE A 225 -1.67 11.14 12.94
C ILE A 225 -0.23 10.62 12.99
N VAL A 226 0.54 10.76 11.91
CA VAL A 226 1.95 10.35 11.85
C VAL A 226 2.81 11.11 12.87
N SER A 227 2.41 12.34 13.21
CA SER A 227 3.11 13.21 14.19
C SER A 227 2.77 12.89 15.65
N THR A 228 1.82 11.99 15.91
CA THR A 228 1.45 11.68 17.31
C THR A 228 2.57 10.92 18.04
N PRO A 229 2.82 11.23 19.33
CA PRO A 229 3.78 10.46 20.09
C PRO A 229 3.46 8.96 20.08
N GLY A 230 4.47 8.12 19.83
CA GLY A 230 4.32 6.66 19.77
C GLY A 230 3.88 6.11 18.40
N PHE A 231 3.56 6.96 17.41
CA PHE A 231 3.26 6.48 16.06
C PHE A 231 4.43 5.73 15.41
N TYR A 232 5.65 6.18 15.69
CA TYR A 232 6.89 5.46 15.36
C TYR A 232 7.27 4.58 16.56
N PRO A 233 7.09 3.24 16.48
CA PRO A 233 7.47 2.32 17.57
C PRO A 233 8.99 2.12 17.63
N ASP A 234 9.51 1.68 18.78
CA ASP A 234 10.94 1.39 18.98
C ASP A 234 11.39 0.13 18.21
N ARG A 235 11.32 0.19 16.88
CA ARG A 235 11.71 -0.88 15.94
C ARG A 235 10.95 -2.21 16.12
N LEU A 236 9.89 -2.23 16.94
CA LEU A 236 9.06 -3.40 17.19
C LEU A 236 7.58 -3.01 17.27
N VAL A 237 6.75 -3.62 16.45
CA VAL A 237 5.29 -3.54 16.60
C VAL A 237 4.86 -4.47 17.71
N THR A 238 4.48 -3.88 18.86
CA THR A 238 4.01 -4.61 20.04
C THR A 238 2.49 -4.79 20.02
N PRO A 239 1.92 -5.68 20.84
CA PRO A 239 0.45 -5.76 21.03
C PRO A 239 -0.16 -4.41 21.42
N SER A 240 0.51 -3.65 22.29
CA SER A 240 0.03 -2.31 22.71
C SER A 240 0.02 -1.30 21.57
N TYR A 241 0.98 -1.37 20.63
CA TYR A 241 0.97 -0.57 19.41
C TYR A 241 -0.25 -0.90 18.54
N ILE A 242 -0.54 -2.19 18.38
CA ILE A 242 -1.70 -2.64 17.59
C ILE A 242 -2.99 -2.14 18.26
N GLU A 243 -3.14 -2.35 19.56
CA GLU A 243 -4.31 -1.91 20.33
C GLU A 243 -4.55 -0.40 20.20
N GLN A 244 -3.49 0.41 20.24
CA GLN A 244 -3.56 1.86 20.10
C GLN A 244 -3.93 2.30 18.68
N TYR A 245 -3.33 1.71 17.65
CA TYR A 245 -3.41 2.24 16.29
C TYR A 245 -4.39 1.51 15.37
N GLN A 246 -4.84 0.31 15.70
CA GLN A 246 -5.88 -0.39 14.95
C GLN A 246 -7.19 0.41 14.87
N PRO A 247 -7.71 1.03 15.95
CA PRO A 247 -8.90 1.88 15.85
C PRO A 247 -8.68 3.12 14.96
N VAL A 248 -7.47 3.68 14.96
CA VAL A 248 -7.11 4.81 14.09
C VAL A 248 -7.15 4.37 12.61
N MET A 249 -6.51 3.24 12.30
CA MET A 249 -6.52 2.65 10.95
C MET A 249 -7.95 2.39 10.46
N LEU A 250 -8.80 1.76 11.28
CA LEU A 250 -10.21 1.50 10.97
C LEU A 250 -10.99 2.79 10.73
N GLY A 251 -10.73 3.83 11.54
CA GLY A 251 -11.32 5.17 11.35
C GLY A 251 -10.91 5.81 10.02
N ARG A 252 -9.65 5.66 9.60
CA ARG A 252 -9.16 6.19 8.31
C ARG A 252 -9.77 5.47 7.12
N LEU A 253 -9.93 4.14 7.17
CA LEU A 253 -10.63 3.37 6.14
C LEU A 253 -12.10 3.82 5.99
N ALA A 254 -12.82 3.91 7.12
CA ALA A 254 -14.22 4.34 7.13
C ALA A 254 -14.39 5.77 6.60
N LEU A 255 -13.50 6.68 7.00
CA LEU A 255 -13.52 8.07 6.55
C LEU A 255 -13.20 8.18 5.06
N GLY A 256 -12.20 7.43 4.56
CA GLY A 256 -11.86 7.37 3.15
C GLY A 256 -13.03 6.94 2.27
N GLY A 257 -13.72 5.85 2.67
CA GLY A 257 -14.90 5.39 1.96
C GLY A 257 -16.05 6.40 1.94
N SER A 258 -16.37 6.99 3.09
CA SER A 258 -17.42 7.99 3.18
C SER A 258 -17.12 9.27 2.37
N ARG A 259 -15.86 9.72 2.39
CA ARG A 259 -15.41 10.90 1.62
C ARG A 259 -15.37 10.65 0.12
N LEU A 260 -14.98 9.44 -0.29
CA LEU A 260 -15.06 9.02 -1.70
C LEU A 260 -16.52 9.03 -2.18
N ALA A 261 -17.46 8.51 -1.39
CA ALA A 261 -18.88 8.55 -1.73
C ALA A 261 -19.39 9.98 -1.89
N VAL A 262 -19.06 10.90 -0.97
CA VAL A 262 -19.44 12.32 -1.07
C VAL A 262 -18.89 12.92 -2.36
N MET A 263 -17.62 12.73 -2.66
CA MET A 263 -16.98 13.25 -3.88
C MET A 263 -17.66 12.72 -5.14
N LEU A 264 -17.91 11.41 -5.23
CA LEU A 264 -18.57 10.82 -6.39
C LEU A 264 -20.04 11.28 -6.52
N ASN A 265 -20.76 11.40 -5.41
CA ASN A 265 -22.12 11.94 -5.39
C ASN A 265 -22.17 13.39 -5.84
N ASP A 266 -21.22 14.23 -5.43
CA ASP A 266 -21.14 15.63 -5.83
C ASP A 266 -20.79 15.79 -7.32
N ILE A 267 -19.93 14.94 -7.86
CA ILE A 267 -19.48 15.02 -9.26
C ILE A 267 -20.53 14.41 -10.20
N LEU A 268 -21.05 13.23 -9.87
CA LEU A 268 -21.86 12.42 -10.77
C LEU A 268 -23.36 12.46 -10.44
N GLY A 269 -23.71 12.91 -9.25
CA GLY A 269 -25.09 12.97 -8.78
C GLY A 269 -25.82 14.28 -9.12
N ARG A 270 -25.16 15.24 -9.77
CA ARG A 270 -25.76 16.51 -10.21
C ARG A 270 -26.62 16.37 -11.45
#